data_77d0c7394ab3149f52116e17e24e655f
#
_entry.id   77d0c7394ab3149f52116e17e24e655f
#
_cell.length_a   1.000
_cell.length_b   1.000
_cell.length_c   1.000
_cell.angle_alpha   90.00
_cell.angle_beta   90.00
_cell.angle_gamma   90.00
#
_symmetry.space_group_name_H-M   'P 1'
#
loop_
_entity.id
_entity.type
_entity.pdbx_description
1 polymer ?
#
loop_
_entity_poly.entity_id
_entity_poly.type
_entity_poly.pdbx_seq_one_letter_code
_entity_poly.pdbx_strand_id
1 'polypeptide(L)'
;MSHPDRHILIYEPSVEGHHVGWLRYITEDLLHAGFQLTLALDTRPAAMKRIEGQMAELLSRVKIIPAIAEQPTAAKTGSAAHVAACLKKSGAARVFLAHFNDLASPLLRRAAFGMMPEASLRGRLGGIYLRPQFLTASALSPNQAIKKLGFRRLLQNGWLNPLLFLDSGLFDVAREKYPAAPIFFLADPYPENIFADRAAARKQFNLPDDKFVLLFYGGGYKRKGLHLAVTAMRKLVAPGKAFLLCAGLQPKNETLARDLETLRAQGRAEIVNRYVSPEEEKQLFAACDAVLLPYLNHQGTSSVLACAAGAGKPVIASDEHFIGRTVRQYEMGLRFASGNVAQLQMAIQEIVAADRAKLAQWQAGAAAFGKTCSRSAFRSALVAALENATQLAYNKRAVMPAC
;
A
#
# COMPACT_ATOMS: atom_id res chain seq x y z
N MET A 1 -10.12 32.89 -7.17
CA MET A 1 -10.83 32.83 -5.87
C MET A 1 -10.74 31.42 -5.33
N SER A 2 -10.12 31.21 -4.17
CA SER A 2 -10.03 29.90 -3.53
C SER A 2 -11.42 29.47 -3.05
N HIS A 3 -11.99 28.44 -3.63
CA HIS A 3 -13.23 27.82 -3.13
C HIS A 3 -12.96 27.26 -1.72
N PRO A 4 -13.64 27.70 -0.67
CA PRO A 4 -13.39 27.26 0.71
C PRO A 4 -13.51 25.75 0.87
N ASP A 5 -14.24 25.08 -0.01
CA ASP A 5 -14.43 23.62 -0.01
C ASP A 5 -13.20 22.83 -0.53
N ARG A 6 -12.18 23.51 -1.11
CA ARG A 6 -10.94 22.86 -1.59
C ARG A 6 -9.81 22.88 -0.57
N HIS A 7 -10.04 23.32 0.66
CA HIS A 7 -9.06 23.23 1.74
C HIS A 7 -9.23 21.90 2.49
N ILE A 8 -8.19 21.08 2.49
CA ILE A 8 -8.17 19.72 3.08
C ILE A 8 -7.11 19.66 4.18
N LEU A 9 -7.49 19.09 5.33
CA LEU A 9 -6.57 18.62 6.35
C LEU A 9 -6.15 17.19 6.03
N ILE A 10 -4.88 16.93 5.75
CA ILE A 10 -4.32 15.58 5.70
C ILE A 10 -3.82 15.24 7.10
N TYR A 11 -4.32 14.16 7.67
CA TYR A 11 -3.94 13.68 8.99
C TYR A 11 -3.07 12.43 8.86
N GLU A 12 -1.78 12.54 9.23
CA GLU A 12 -0.80 11.45 9.21
C GLU A 12 0.20 11.61 10.36
N PRO A 13 -0.07 11.04 11.54
CA PRO A 13 0.82 11.15 12.69
C PRO A 13 2.00 10.17 12.67
N SER A 14 2.02 9.19 11.75
CA SER A 14 3.09 8.19 11.67
C SER A 14 4.14 8.57 10.63
N VAL A 15 5.41 8.24 10.94
CA VAL A 15 6.55 8.42 10.02
C VAL A 15 7.27 7.11 9.71
N GLU A 16 6.71 5.98 10.16
CA GLU A 16 7.33 4.67 10.00
C GLU A 16 6.98 4.04 8.65
N GLY A 17 7.88 3.22 8.15
CA GLY A 17 7.66 2.46 6.93
C GLY A 17 7.34 3.34 5.70
N HIS A 18 6.20 3.11 5.08
CA HIS A 18 5.77 3.79 3.85
C HIS A 18 4.89 5.04 4.07
N HIS A 19 4.62 5.41 5.34
CA HIS A 19 3.73 6.53 5.67
C HIS A 19 4.17 7.85 5.05
N VAL A 20 5.46 8.21 5.14
CA VAL A 20 5.99 9.46 4.57
C VAL A 20 5.93 9.45 3.03
N GLY A 21 6.22 8.32 2.39
CA GLY A 21 6.12 8.18 0.94
C GLY A 21 4.70 8.38 0.42
N TRP A 22 3.71 7.80 1.11
CA TRP A 22 2.30 8.00 0.79
C TRP A 22 1.84 9.44 1.04
N LEU A 23 2.25 10.03 2.17
CA LEU A 23 1.98 11.43 2.49
C LEU A 23 2.51 12.34 1.39
N ARG A 24 3.74 12.08 0.90
CA ARG A 24 4.33 12.82 -0.21
C ARG A 24 3.48 12.74 -1.47
N TYR A 25 3.08 11.53 -1.88
CA TYR A 25 2.26 11.33 -3.08
C TYR A 25 0.91 12.04 -2.99
N ILE A 26 0.22 11.89 -1.85
CA ILE A 26 -1.08 12.54 -1.61
C ILE A 26 -0.92 14.07 -1.64
N THR A 27 0.10 14.60 -0.96
CA THR A 27 0.34 16.05 -0.88
C THR A 27 0.66 16.63 -2.27
N GLU A 28 1.58 16.00 -2.99
CA GLU A 28 1.98 16.40 -4.34
C GLU A 28 0.79 16.44 -5.31
N ASP A 29 0.03 15.35 -5.35
CA ASP A 29 -1.09 15.22 -6.27
C ASP A 29 -2.22 16.19 -5.99
N LEU A 30 -2.53 16.44 -4.73
CA LEU A 30 -3.58 17.37 -4.35
C LEU A 30 -3.16 18.84 -4.54
N LEU A 31 -1.89 19.19 -4.27
CA LEU A 31 -1.36 20.52 -4.60
C LEU A 31 -1.38 20.76 -6.10
N HIS A 32 -1.01 19.76 -6.91
CA HIS A 32 -1.06 19.83 -8.37
C HIS A 32 -2.50 20.05 -8.87
N ALA A 33 -3.48 19.43 -8.23
CA ALA A 33 -4.90 19.62 -8.54
C ALA A 33 -5.50 20.92 -7.98
N GLY A 34 -4.71 21.79 -7.36
CA GLY A 34 -5.13 23.10 -6.86
C GLY A 34 -5.89 23.06 -5.52
N PHE A 35 -5.71 22.00 -4.72
CA PHE A 35 -6.20 21.98 -3.35
C PHE A 35 -5.27 22.78 -2.42
N GLN A 36 -5.88 23.47 -1.45
CA GLN A 36 -5.14 24.04 -0.32
C GLN A 36 -5.00 22.96 0.75
N LEU A 37 -3.79 22.79 1.30
CA LEU A 37 -3.53 21.72 2.24
C LEU A 37 -3.03 22.24 3.58
N THR A 38 -3.53 21.62 4.66
CA THR A 38 -2.91 21.61 5.97
C THR A 38 -2.52 20.20 6.31
N LEU A 39 -1.30 19.97 6.79
CA LEU A 39 -0.82 18.65 7.23
C LEU A 39 -0.81 18.60 8.75
N ALA A 40 -1.48 17.60 9.35
CA ALA A 40 -1.37 17.30 10.77
C ALA A 40 -0.39 16.14 10.94
N LEU A 41 0.80 16.44 11.46
CA LEU A 41 1.97 15.55 11.48
C LEU A 41 2.52 15.35 12.90
N ASP A 42 3.40 14.37 13.05
CA ASP A 42 4.32 14.31 14.18
C ASP A 42 5.39 15.39 13.99
N THR A 43 5.33 16.44 14.82
CA THR A 43 6.24 17.59 14.73
C THR A 43 7.46 17.48 15.65
N ARG A 44 7.70 16.32 16.25
CA ARG A 44 8.92 16.08 17.04
C ARG A 44 10.15 16.08 16.11
N PRO A 45 11.32 16.56 16.57
CA PRO A 45 12.50 16.76 15.70
C PRO A 45 12.91 15.54 14.89
N ALA A 46 12.92 14.35 15.50
CA ALA A 46 13.31 13.11 14.83
C ALA A 46 12.31 12.71 13.72
N ALA A 47 11.00 12.96 13.90
CA ALA A 47 9.98 12.73 12.92
C ALA A 47 10.08 13.75 11.76
N MET A 48 10.20 15.02 12.09
CA MET A 48 10.35 16.08 11.08
C MET A 48 11.57 15.88 10.19
N LYS A 49 12.72 15.48 10.74
CA LYS A 49 13.92 15.16 9.95
C LYS A 49 13.64 14.07 8.88
N ARG A 50 12.84 13.06 9.20
CA ARG A 50 12.46 12.00 8.24
C ARG A 50 11.50 12.55 7.17
N ILE A 51 10.56 13.40 7.54
CA ILE A 51 9.60 14.02 6.63
C ILE A 51 10.33 14.96 5.67
N GLU A 52 11.16 15.86 6.18
CA GLU A 52 11.97 16.80 5.41
C GLU A 52 12.88 16.07 4.41
N GLY A 53 13.50 14.97 4.81
CA GLY A 53 14.36 14.16 3.94
C GLY A 53 13.65 13.59 2.71
N GLN A 54 12.30 13.57 2.67
CA GLN A 54 11.54 13.00 1.56
C GLN A 54 10.64 14.00 0.83
N MET A 55 10.29 15.15 1.46
CA MET A 55 9.31 16.07 0.90
C MET A 55 9.53 17.55 1.25
N ALA A 56 10.79 17.97 1.50
CA ALA A 56 11.12 19.33 1.91
C ALA A 56 10.48 20.44 1.04
N GLU A 57 10.53 20.28 -0.28
CA GLU A 57 9.96 21.24 -1.23
C GLU A 57 8.44 21.39 -1.08
N LEU A 58 7.74 20.32 -0.74
CA LEU A 58 6.29 20.33 -0.55
C LEU A 58 5.89 21.02 0.75
N LEU A 59 6.74 20.92 1.80
CA LEU A 59 6.44 21.51 3.11
C LEU A 59 6.34 23.04 3.07
N SER A 60 7.10 23.71 2.19
CA SER A 60 7.03 25.15 1.97
C SER A 60 5.69 25.64 1.38
N ARG A 61 4.92 24.72 0.77
CA ARG A 61 3.66 24.99 0.07
C ARG A 61 2.41 24.65 0.88
N VAL A 62 2.58 24.15 2.10
CA VAL A 62 1.49 23.67 2.96
C VAL A 62 1.58 24.27 4.37
N LYS A 63 0.45 24.37 5.05
CA LYS A 63 0.44 24.67 6.49
C LYS A 63 0.66 23.37 7.28
N ILE A 64 1.50 23.41 8.31
CA ILE A 64 1.73 22.28 9.21
C ILE A 64 1.13 22.59 10.58
N ILE A 65 0.44 21.62 11.16
CA ILE A 65 -0.03 21.65 12.55
C ILE A 65 0.39 20.36 13.27
N PRO A 66 0.65 20.37 14.57
CA PRO A 66 1.01 19.18 15.30
C PRO A 66 -0.20 18.24 15.46
N ALA A 67 -0.07 16.98 14.97
CA ALA A 67 -0.85 15.84 15.43
C ALA A 67 -0.19 15.17 16.63
N ILE A 68 1.15 15.14 16.66
CA ILE A 68 1.96 14.80 17.82
C ILE A 68 2.94 15.95 18.05
N ALA A 69 3.03 16.41 19.29
CA ALA A 69 3.98 17.44 19.73
C ALA A 69 4.77 16.91 20.94
N GLU A 70 5.83 17.62 21.32
CA GLU A 70 6.61 17.28 22.52
C GLU A 70 5.77 17.35 23.80
N GLN A 71 4.83 18.31 23.86
CA GLN A 71 3.88 18.39 24.96
C GLN A 71 2.61 17.58 24.66
N PRO A 72 2.13 16.77 25.61
CA PRO A 72 0.91 15.99 25.44
C PRO A 72 -0.30 16.87 25.12
N THR A 73 -1.09 16.46 24.15
CA THR A 73 -2.40 17.08 23.90
C THR A 73 -3.47 16.45 24.79
N ALA A 74 -4.52 17.20 25.11
CA ALA A 74 -5.61 16.73 25.96
C ALA A 74 -6.36 15.49 25.40
N ALA A 75 -6.38 15.32 24.08
CA ALA A 75 -7.01 14.18 23.42
C ALA A 75 -5.95 13.15 22.97
N LYS A 76 -6.26 11.87 23.16
CA LYS A 76 -5.38 10.77 22.70
C LYS A 76 -5.18 10.86 21.19
N THR A 77 -3.94 10.94 20.73
CA THR A 77 -3.57 10.91 19.31
C THR A 77 -4.24 9.73 18.59
N GLY A 78 -4.76 9.97 17.38
CA GLY A 78 -5.49 8.96 16.63
C GLY A 78 -6.94 8.70 17.10
N SER A 79 -7.45 9.46 18.08
CA SER A 79 -8.88 9.43 18.44
C SER A 79 -9.71 10.36 17.53
N ALA A 80 -11.01 10.09 17.39
CA ALA A 80 -11.91 10.97 16.65
C ALA A 80 -11.94 12.38 17.21
N ALA A 81 -11.92 12.53 18.54
CA ALA A 81 -11.84 13.83 19.21
C ALA A 81 -10.57 14.61 18.83
N HIS A 82 -9.44 13.92 18.77
CA HIS A 82 -8.18 14.55 18.35
C HIS A 82 -8.22 14.98 16.87
N VAL A 83 -8.74 14.13 15.99
CA VAL A 83 -8.92 14.46 14.57
C VAL A 83 -9.86 15.68 14.40
N ALA A 84 -10.96 15.74 15.17
CA ALA A 84 -11.87 16.88 15.18
C ALA A 84 -11.19 18.17 15.66
N ALA A 85 -10.37 18.10 16.70
CA ALA A 85 -9.60 19.24 17.18
C ALA A 85 -8.60 19.76 16.13
N CYS A 86 -7.88 18.86 15.45
CA CYS A 86 -7.00 19.20 14.32
C CYS A 86 -7.78 19.84 13.17
N LEU A 87 -8.95 19.30 12.83
CA LEU A 87 -9.81 19.86 11.78
C LEU A 87 -10.24 21.29 12.14
N LYS A 88 -10.68 21.53 13.37
CA LYS A 88 -11.03 22.87 13.86
C LYS A 88 -9.85 23.83 13.78
N LYS A 89 -8.67 23.41 14.25
CA LYS A 89 -7.44 24.22 14.25
C LYS A 89 -6.96 24.57 12.84
N SER A 90 -7.13 23.65 11.88
CA SER A 90 -6.72 23.88 10.49
C SER A 90 -7.58 24.88 9.75
N GLY A 91 -8.87 24.99 10.08
CA GLY A 91 -9.87 25.71 9.31
C GLY A 91 -10.28 25.01 8.01
N ALA A 92 -9.82 23.78 7.79
CA ALA A 92 -10.10 23.03 6.56
C ALA A 92 -11.57 22.60 6.46
N ALA A 93 -12.05 22.43 5.23
CA ALA A 93 -13.41 21.98 4.95
C ALA A 93 -13.63 20.51 5.32
N ARG A 94 -12.60 19.68 5.24
CA ARG A 94 -12.65 18.26 5.55
C ARG A 94 -11.30 17.73 6.01
N VAL A 95 -11.31 16.52 6.61
CA VAL A 95 -10.10 15.77 6.97
C VAL A 95 -10.01 14.50 6.15
N PHE A 96 -8.83 14.25 5.64
CA PHE A 96 -8.45 13.05 4.91
C PHE A 96 -7.32 12.33 5.66
N LEU A 97 -7.60 11.12 6.15
CA LEU A 97 -6.61 10.28 6.82
C LEU A 97 -5.84 9.49 5.76
N ALA A 98 -4.53 9.70 5.66
CA ALA A 98 -3.68 8.90 4.76
C ALA A 98 -3.75 7.41 5.12
N HIS A 99 -3.93 7.09 6.42
CA HIS A 99 -4.14 5.73 6.93
C HIS A 99 -5.36 5.68 7.86
N PHE A 100 -6.55 5.48 7.29
CA PHE A 100 -7.80 5.39 8.05
C PHE A 100 -7.84 4.22 9.04
N ASN A 101 -7.05 3.18 8.80
CA ASN A 101 -6.97 1.99 9.67
C ASN A 101 -6.70 2.32 11.14
N ASP A 102 -5.88 3.33 11.41
CA ASP A 102 -5.45 3.68 12.76
C ASP A 102 -6.61 4.20 13.62
N LEU A 103 -7.51 4.94 12.98
CA LEU A 103 -8.74 5.41 13.60
C LEU A 103 -9.87 4.36 13.55
N ALA A 104 -9.89 3.50 12.55
CA ALA A 104 -11.04 2.68 12.20
C ALA A 104 -11.55 1.79 13.34
N SER A 105 -10.66 1.02 13.99
CA SER A 105 -11.09 0.04 14.99
C SER A 105 -11.85 0.63 16.18
N PRO A 106 -11.35 1.64 16.90
CA PRO A 106 -12.09 2.27 17.99
C PRO A 106 -13.35 3.00 17.49
N LEU A 107 -13.26 3.69 16.36
CA LEU A 107 -14.38 4.42 15.76
C LEU A 107 -15.55 3.48 15.43
N LEU A 108 -15.30 2.37 14.74
CA LEU A 108 -16.31 1.42 14.32
C LEU A 108 -16.97 0.72 15.53
N ARG A 109 -16.18 0.34 16.54
CA ARG A 109 -16.73 -0.25 17.77
C ARG A 109 -17.67 0.71 18.48
N ARG A 110 -17.27 1.95 18.69
CA ARG A 110 -18.12 2.97 19.35
C ARG A 110 -19.40 3.20 18.55
N ALA A 111 -19.31 3.36 17.23
CA ALA A 111 -20.46 3.56 16.36
C ALA A 111 -21.42 2.36 16.35
N ALA A 112 -20.93 1.13 16.57
CA ALA A 112 -21.76 -0.06 16.73
C ALA A 112 -22.69 0.01 17.94
N PHE A 113 -22.33 0.76 18.97
CA PHE A 113 -23.13 1.00 20.17
C PHE A 113 -23.80 2.38 20.19
N GLY A 114 -23.91 3.05 19.02
CA GLY A 114 -24.58 4.35 18.91
C GLY A 114 -23.73 5.55 19.31
N MET A 115 -22.50 5.34 19.77
CA MET A 115 -21.57 6.43 20.13
C MET A 115 -20.92 6.99 18.85
N MET A 116 -21.55 7.99 18.27
CA MET A 116 -21.05 8.65 17.04
C MET A 116 -19.85 9.53 17.35
N PRO A 117 -18.97 9.82 16.34
CA PRO A 117 -17.89 10.76 16.51
C PRO A 117 -18.40 12.19 16.68
N GLU A 118 -17.49 13.14 16.89
CA GLU A 118 -17.77 14.57 17.03
C GLU A 118 -18.53 15.11 15.83
N ALA A 119 -19.62 15.84 16.07
CA ALA A 119 -20.52 16.37 15.02
C ALA A 119 -19.79 17.14 13.91
N SER A 120 -18.69 17.80 14.23
CA SER A 120 -17.82 18.52 13.27
C SER A 120 -17.19 17.64 12.21
N LEU A 121 -17.14 16.30 12.41
CA LEU A 121 -16.60 15.34 11.46
C LEU A 121 -17.66 14.77 10.49
N ARG A 122 -18.94 15.05 10.73
CA ARG A 122 -20.03 14.46 9.93
C ARG A 122 -19.95 14.90 8.47
N GLY A 123 -19.81 13.93 7.55
CA GLY A 123 -19.66 14.18 6.11
C GLY A 123 -18.32 14.80 5.70
N ARG A 124 -17.40 14.96 6.66
CA ARG A 124 -16.11 15.62 6.48
C ARG A 124 -14.92 14.69 6.79
N LEU A 125 -15.19 13.47 7.27
CA LEU A 125 -14.19 12.46 7.62
C LEU A 125 -14.01 11.47 6.48
N GLY A 126 -12.84 11.45 5.87
CA GLY A 126 -12.47 10.52 4.80
C GLY A 126 -11.07 9.95 4.98
N GLY A 127 -10.67 9.07 4.06
CA GLY A 127 -9.31 8.54 4.06
C GLY A 127 -9.18 7.21 3.35
N ILE A 128 -7.95 6.68 3.37
CA ILE A 128 -7.59 5.40 2.75
C ILE A 128 -7.75 4.28 3.76
N TYR A 129 -8.70 3.37 3.49
CA TYR A 129 -8.98 2.22 4.35
C TYR A 129 -8.39 0.94 3.77
N LEU A 130 -7.23 0.54 4.25
CA LEU A 130 -6.42 -0.55 3.72
C LEU A 130 -7.02 -1.95 3.96
N ARG A 131 -7.68 -2.17 5.10
CA ARG A 131 -8.03 -3.53 5.57
C ARG A 131 -9.43 -3.64 6.19
N PRO A 132 -10.52 -3.34 5.46
CA PRO A 132 -11.89 -3.54 5.94
C PRO A 132 -12.33 -5.02 5.82
N GLN A 133 -11.60 -5.94 6.43
CA GLN A 133 -11.76 -7.40 6.30
C GLN A 133 -13.13 -7.93 6.73
N PHE A 134 -13.83 -7.23 7.63
CA PHE A 134 -15.19 -7.56 8.05
C PHE A 134 -16.20 -7.55 6.88
N LEU A 135 -15.83 -7.03 5.70
CA LEU A 135 -16.71 -7.02 4.54
C LEU A 135 -16.82 -8.40 3.86
N THR A 136 -15.74 -9.19 3.87
CA THR A 136 -15.64 -10.47 3.13
C THR A 136 -15.50 -11.68 4.04
N ALA A 137 -15.34 -11.52 5.36
CA ALA A 137 -15.21 -12.64 6.27
C ALA A 137 -16.47 -13.53 6.23
N SER A 138 -16.29 -14.81 5.88
CA SER A 138 -17.36 -15.81 5.82
C SER A 138 -17.90 -16.17 7.21
N ALA A 139 -17.00 -16.26 8.20
CA ALA A 139 -17.33 -16.41 9.61
C ALA A 139 -16.81 -15.19 10.37
N LEU A 140 -17.71 -14.31 10.78
CA LEU A 140 -17.34 -13.12 11.55
C LEU A 140 -17.12 -13.50 13.01
N SER A 141 -15.90 -13.25 13.52
CA SER A 141 -15.72 -13.17 14.96
C SER A 141 -16.62 -12.06 15.54
N PRO A 142 -17.00 -12.13 16.84
CA PRO A 142 -17.82 -11.08 17.46
C PRO A 142 -17.27 -9.66 17.21
N ASN A 143 -15.94 -9.51 17.26
CA ASN A 143 -15.27 -8.24 16.99
C ASN A 143 -15.46 -7.76 15.54
N GLN A 144 -15.41 -8.66 14.57
CA GLN A 144 -15.65 -8.31 13.16
C GLN A 144 -17.13 -7.95 12.91
N ALA A 145 -18.06 -8.66 13.55
CA ALA A 145 -19.49 -8.35 13.48
C ALA A 145 -19.80 -6.95 14.04
N ILE A 146 -19.21 -6.61 15.21
CA ILE A 146 -19.32 -5.28 15.80
C ILE A 146 -18.77 -4.21 14.85
N LYS A 147 -17.59 -4.41 14.27
CA LYS A 147 -17.01 -3.46 13.30
C LYS A 147 -17.89 -3.28 12.05
N LYS A 148 -18.45 -4.36 11.53
CA LYS A 148 -19.37 -4.34 10.39
C LYS A 148 -20.64 -3.52 10.69
N LEU A 149 -21.22 -3.70 11.88
CA LEU A 149 -22.37 -2.92 12.34
C LEU A 149 -22.03 -1.42 12.44
N GLY A 150 -20.90 -1.10 13.08
CA GLY A 150 -20.45 0.29 13.21
C GLY A 150 -20.16 0.95 11.87
N PHE A 151 -19.52 0.22 10.96
CA PHE A 151 -19.26 0.70 9.61
C PHE A 151 -20.56 1.04 8.86
N ARG A 152 -21.55 0.13 8.90
CA ARG A 152 -22.87 0.36 8.32
C ARG A 152 -23.53 1.61 8.91
N ARG A 153 -23.51 1.77 10.25
CA ARG A 153 -24.11 2.93 10.93
C ARG A 153 -23.44 4.25 10.52
N LEU A 154 -22.11 4.28 10.44
CA LEU A 154 -21.39 5.48 10.01
C LEU A 154 -21.69 5.87 8.56
N LEU A 155 -21.78 4.89 7.65
CA LEU A 155 -22.15 5.15 6.26
C LEU A 155 -23.59 5.65 6.13
N GLN A 156 -24.56 4.94 6.74
CA GLN A 156 -25.98 5.29 6.67
C GLN A 156 -26.29 6.68 7.25
N ASN A 157 -25.55 7.09 8.26
CA ASN A 157 -25.69 8.41 8.89
C ASN A 157 -24.78 9.48 8.25
N GLY A 158 -24.10 9.16 7.13
CA GLY A 158 -23.33 10.13 6.33
C GLY A 158 -22.09 10.68 7.05
N TRP A 159 -21.42 9.89 7.90
CA TRP A 159 -20.23 10.33 8.61
C TRP A 159 -18.97 10.28 7.74
N LEU A 160 -18.87 9.29 6.83
CA LEU A 160 -17.67 8.98 6.07
C LEU A 160 -17.78 9.53 4.64
N ASN A 161 -16.79 10.33 4.20
CA ASN A 161 -16.77 10.91 2.85
C ASN A 161 -15.41 11.58 2.50
N PRO A 162 -14.63 11.09 1.51
CA PRO A 162 -14.74 9.79 0.85
C PRO A 162 -13.96 8.69 1.61
N LEU A 163 -14.27 7.43 1.34
CA LEU A 163 -13.41 6.30 1.68
C LEU A 163 -12.80 5.71 0.42
N LEU A 164 -11.49 5.48 0.44
CA LEU A 164 -10.75 4.86 -0.64
C LEU A 164 -10.24 3.49 -0.21
N PHE A 165 -10.53 2.47 -1.02
CA PHE A 165 -10.10 1.10 -0.77
C PHE A 165 -9.02 0.71 -1.77
N LEU A 166 -7.93 0.11 -1.27
CA LEU A 166 -6.82 -0.35 -2.11
C LEU A 166 -7.06 -1.76 -2.69
N ASP A 167 -7.84 -2.58 -2.02
CA ASP A 167 -8.18 -3.92 -2.48
C ASP A 167 -9.45 -3.85 -3.35
N SER A 168 -9.30 -4.13 -4.66
CA SER A 168 -10.40 -4.11 -5.63
C SER A 168 -11.55 -5.04 -5.24
N GLY A 169 -11.26 -6.24 -4.73
CA GLY A 169 -12.32 -7.17 -4.30
C GLY A 169 -13.07 -6.69 -3.06
N LEU A 170 -12.41 -6.00 -2.12
CA LEU A 170 -13.09 -5.34 -1.00
C LEU A 170 -13.90 -4.14 -1.46
N PHE A 171 -13.40 -3.41 -2.45
CA PHE A 171 -14.14 -2.31 -3.08
C PHE A 171 -15.41 -2.82 -3.76
N ASP A 172 -15.33 -3.88 -4.57
CA ASP A 172 -16.49 -4.45 -5.27
C ASP A 172 -17.57 -4.91 -4.29
N VAL A 173 -17.18 -5.65 -3.24
CA VAL A 173 -18.10 -6.06 -2.17
C VAL A 173 -18.72 -4.87 -1.43
N ALA A 174 -17.93 -3.80 -1.21
CA ALA A 174 -18.45 -2.61 -0.55
C ALA A 174 -19.43 -1.85 -1.45
N ARG A 175 -19.16 -1.75 -2.74
CA ARG A 175 -20.05 -1.10 -3.74
C ARG A 175 -21.35 -1.86 -3.91
N GLU A 176 -21.31 -3.18 -3.93
CA GLU A 176 -22.50 -4.02 -3.98
C GLU A 176 -23.39 -3.82 -2.73
N LYS A 177 -22.78 -3.84 -1.53
CA LYS A 177 -23.52 -3.74 -0.25
C LYS A 177 -23.96 -2.32 0.09
N TYR A 178 -23.26 -1.32 -0.40
CA TYR A 178 -23.47 0.10 -0.08
C TYR A 178 -23.37 0.98 -1.35
N PRO A 179 -24.25 0.80 -2.35
CA PRO A 179 -24.11 1.44 -3.68
C PRO A 179 -24.12 2.97 -3.63
N ALA A 180 -24.81 3.56 -2.66
CA ALA A 180 -24.89 5.01 -2.46
C ALA A 180 -23.78 5.59 -1.57
N ALA A 181 -22.90 4.74 -1.02
CA ALA A 181 -21.82 5.20 -0.16
C ALA A 181 -20.67 5.84 -0.98
N PRO A 182 -20.02 6.89 -0.47
CA PRO A 182 -18.90 7.54 -1.13
C PRO A 182 -17.62 6.70 -0.98
N ILE A 183 -17.64 5.49 -1.54
CA ILE A 183 -16.50 4.54 -1.54
C ILE A 183 -15.93 4.49 -2.94
N PHE A 184 -14.60 4.64 -3.04
CA PHE A 184 -13.85 4.68 -4.28
C PHE A 184 -12.70 3.69 -4.27
N PHE A 185 -12.30 3.22 -5.44
CA PHE A 185 -11.10 2.40 -5.60
C PHE A 185 -9.87 3.30 -5.79
N LEU A 186 -8.77 2.93 -5.15
CA LEU A 186 -7.46 3.56 -5.28
C LEU A 186 -6.41 2.47 -5.32
N ALA A 187 -5.71 2.31 -6.44
CA ALA A 187 -4.62 1.33 -6.52
C ALA A 187 -3.38 1.79 -5.73
N ASP A 188 -2.63 0.84 -5.17
CA ASP A 188 -1.33 1.09 -4.52
C ASP A 188 -0.30 1.51 -5.58
N PRO A 189 0.26 2.73 -5.55
CA PRO A 189 1.11 3.20 -6.63
C PRO A 189 2.52 2.63 -6.53
N TYR A 190 3.16 2.41 -7.67
CA TYR A 190 4.61 2.25 -7.74
C TYR A 190 5.31 3.60 -8.01
N PRO A 191 6.62 3.74 -7.68
CA PRO A 191 7.38 4.95 -7.93
C PRO A 191 7.41 5.32 -9.42
N GLU A 192 7.34 6.62 -9.74
CA GLU A 192 7.61 7.08 -11.11
C GLU A 192 9.01 6.67 -11.57
N ASN A 193 9.17 6.45 -12.87
CA ASN A 193 10.46 6.06 -13.47
C ASN A 193 11.06 4.78 -12.87
N ILE A 194 10.21 3.75 -12.65
CA ILE A 194 10.69 2.44 -12.17
C ILE A 194 11.60 1.73 -13.20
N PHE A 195 11.68 2.26 -14.41
CA PHE A 195 12.50 1.71 -15.46
C PHE A 195 13.97 2.11 -15.29
N ALA A 196 14.85 1.13 -15.41
CA ALA A 196 16.30 1.30 -15.45
C ALA A 196 16.89 0.32 -16.47
N ASP A 197 18.13 0.59 -16.90
CA ASP A 197 18.85 -0.32 -17.81
C ASP A 197 19.17 -1.64 -17.11
N ARG A 198 18.72 -2.76 -17.70
CA ARG A 198 18.88 -4.09 -17.12
C ARG A 198 20.35 -4.51 -17.03
N ALA A 199 21.16 -4.21 -18.02
CA ALA A 199 22.58 -4.62 -18.05
C ALA A 199 23.38 -3.83 -17.00
N ALA A 200 23.16 -2.50 -16.92
CA ALA A 200 23.77 -1.67 -15.90
C ALA A 200 23.33 -2.11 -14.48
N ALA A 201 22.04 -2.39 -14.28
CA ALA A 201 21.52 -2.88 -13.01
C ALA A 201 22.11 -4.23 -12.59
N ARG A 202 22.24 -5.19 -13.53
CA ARG A 202 22.89 -6.48 -13.25
C ARG A 202 24.35 -6.32 -12.85
N LYS A 203 25.10 -5.46 -13.55
CA LYS A 203 26.49 -5.14 -13.21
C LYS A 203 26.59 -4.52 -11.81
N GLN A 204 25.70 -3.62 -11.45
CA GLN A 204 25.68 -2.98 -10.13
C GLN A 204 25.55 -3.99 -8.97
N PHE A 205 24.75 -5.04 -9.15
CA PHE A 205 24.54 -6.07 -8.12
C PHE A 205 25.37 -7.36 -8.36
N ASN A 206 26.37 -7.35 -9.25
CA ASN A 206 27.21 -8.50 -9.60
C ASN A 206 26.39 -9.74 -9.99
N LEU A 207 25.32 -9.55 -10.77
CA LEU A 207 24.44 -10.64 -11.17
C LEU A 207 24.91 -11.28 -12.48
N PRO A 208 24.87 -12.61 -12.60
CA PRO A 208 25.28 -13.31 -13.81
C PRO A 208 24.28 -13.08 -14.95
N ASP A 209 24.81 -12.86 -16.17
CA ASP A 209 23.97 -12.55 -17.34
C ASP A 209 23.23 -13.77 -17.87
N ASP A 210 23.78 -14.97 -17.68
CA ASP A 210 23.24 -16.24 -18.16
C ASP A 210 22.21 -16.87 -17.23
N LYS A 211 21.96 -16.30 -16.05
CA LYS A 211 21.01 -16.80 -15.06
C LYS A 211 19.66 -16.08 -15.12
N PHE A 212 18.61 -16.81 -14.75
CA PHE A 212 17.26 -16.27 -14.52
C PHE A 212 17.16 -15.76 -13.09
N VAL A 213 17.09 -14.45 -12.93
CA VAL A 213 17.15 -13.79 -11.62
C VAL A 213 15.75 -13.61 -11.02
N LEU A 214 15.55 -14.26 -9.89
CA LEU A 214 14.34 -14.20 -9.06
C LEU A 214 14.58 -13.21 -7.92
N LEU A 215 13.84 -12.09 -7.88
CA LEU A 215 13.96 -11.08 -6.85
C LEU A 215 13.04 -11.39 -5.66
N PHE A 216 13.60 -11.53 -4.46
CA PHE A 216 12.88 -11.34 -3.19
C PHE A 216 13.22 -9.95 -2.65
N TYR A 217 12.19 -9.08 -2.47
CA TYR A 217 12.41 -7.70 -2.07
C TYR A 217 11.66 -7.33 -0.78
N GLY A 218 12.37 -6.63 0.11
CA GLY A 218 11.87 -6.09 1.36
C GLY A 218 12.37 -6.81 2.60
N GLY A 219 11.95 -6.38 3.79
CA GLY A 219 12.37 -7.01 5.05
C GLY A 219 11.97 -8.48 5.12
N GLY A 220 12.90 -9.34 5.53
CA GLY A 220 12.72 -10.79 5.60
C GLY A 220 11.83 -11.27 6.75
N TYR A 221 10.80 -10.51 7.13
CA TYR A 221 9.83 -10.92 8.15
C TYR A 221 9.20 -12.26 7.79
N LYS A 222 8.92 -13.12 8.81
CA LYS A 222 8.31 -14.44 8.62
C LYS A 222 7.11 -14.39 7.67
N ARG A 223 6.27 -13.37 7.80
CA ARG A 223 5.09 -13.15 6.96
C ARG A 223 5.42 -12.99 5.46
N LYS A 224 6.59 -12.43 5.11
CA LYS A 224 7.01 -12.28 3.71
C LYS A 224 7.57 -13.56 3.08
N GLY A 225 7.81 -14.61 3.88
CA GLY A 225 8.10 -15.95 3.39
C GLY A 225 9.50 -16.14 2.80
N LEU A 226 10.50 -15.32 3.15
CA LEU A 226 11.87 -15.50 2.66
C LEU A 226 12.39 -16.92 2.92
N HIS A 227 12.09 -17.50 4.09
CA HIS A 227 12.48 -18.86 4.43
C HIS A 227 11.88 -19.90 3.48
N LEU A 228 10.67 -19.68 2.93
CA LEU A 228 10.07 -20.56 1.92
C LEU A 228 10.84 -20.45 0.60
N ALA A 229 11.16 -19.23 0.15
CA ALA A 229 11.94 -18.99 -1.06
C ALA A 229 13.32 -19.66 -0.98
N VAL A 230 14.04 -19.46 0.12
CA VAL A 230 15.36 -20.06 0.35
C VAL A 230 15.28 -21.59 0.40
N THR A 231 14.29 -22.14 1.09
CA THR A 231 14.09 -23.59 1.15
C THR A 231 13.76 -24.17 -0.23
N ALA A 232 12.91 -23.52 -1.01
CA ALA A 232 12.58 -23.95 -2.37
C ALA A 232 13.81 -23.91 -3.28
N MET A 233 14.58 -22.83 -3.24
CA MET A 233 15.83 -22.70 -4.00
C MET A 233 16.85 -23.80 -3.67
N ARG A 234 17.01 -24.13 -2.39
CA ARG A 234 17.93 -25.22 -1.95
C ARG A 234 17.50 -26.59 -2.45
N LYS A 235 16.19 -26.84 -2.52
CA LYS A 235 15.61 -28.12 -2.95
C LYS A 235 15.54 -28.30 -4.47
N LEU A 236 15.94 -27.34 -5.28
CA LEU A 236 15.96 -27.49 -6.73
C LEU A 236 16.92 -28.63 -7.12
N VAL A 237 16.40 -29.71 -7.71
CA VAL A 237 17.15 -30.90 -8.10
C VAL A 237 18.13 -30.54 -9.22
N ALA A 238 17.69 -29.77 -10.19
CA ALA A 238 18.53 -29.20 -11.24
C ALA A 238 18.43 -27.66 -11.12
N PRO A 239 19.32 -27.00 -10.35
CA PRO A 239 19.23 -25.57 -10.14
C PRO A 239 19.33 -24.75 -11.43
N GLY A 240 19.92 -25.34 -12.47
CA GLY A 240 19.95 -24.79 -13.82
C GLY A 240 20.36 -23.32 -13.83
N LYS A 241 19.48 -22.50 -14.42
CA LYS A 241 19.67 -21.06 -14.51
C LYS A 241 19.06 -20.26 -13.37
N ALA A 242 18.41 -20.89 -12.38
CA ALA A 242 17.75 -20.19 -11.27
C ALA A 242 18.76 -19.49 -10.36
N PHE A 243 18.58 -18.19 -10.13
CA PHE A 243 19.40 -17.35 -9.27
C PHE A 243 18.52 -16.48 -8.36
N LEU A 244 18.80 -16.44 -7.07
CA LEU A 244 18.04 -15.64 -6.10
C LEU A 244 18.75 -14.32 -5.81
N LEU A 245 18.10 -13.21 -6.09
CA LEU A 245 18.49 -11.87 -5.60
C LEU A 245 17.63 -11.56 -4.37
N CYS A 246 18.26 -11.55 -3.18
CA CYS A 246 17.58 -11.24 -1.92
C CYS A 246 17.96 -9.84 -1.46
N ALA A 247 17.03 -8.88 -1.47
CA ALA A 247 17.32 -7.49 -1.14
C ALA A 247 16.37 -6.94 -0.06
N GLY A 248 16.96 -6.21 0.92
CA GLY A 248 16.28 -5.61 2.07
C GLY A 248 16.81 -6.17 3.39
N LEU A 249 16.49 -5.50 4.49
CA LEU A 249 16.93 -5.91 5.83
C LEU A 249 16.41 -7.31 6.17
N GLN A 250 17.34 -8.22 6.46
CA GLN A 250 16.99 -9.59 6.83
C GLN A 250 16.83 -9.73 8.35
N PRO A 251 15.96 -10.65 8.83
CA PRO A 251 15.82 -10.89 10.25
C PRO A 251 17.07 -11.54 10.81
N LYS A 252 17.34 -11.29 12.08
CA LYS A 252 18.38 -12.00 12.84
C LYS A 252 17.94 -13.46 13.06
N ASN A 253 18.15 -14.30 12.06
CA ASN A 253 17.85 -15.73 12.08
C ASN A 253 19.06 -16.50 11.52
N GLU A 254 19.82 -17.14 12.38
CA GLU A 254 21.07 -17.81 12.04
C GLU A 254 20.91 -18.93 11.00
N THR A 255 19.83 -19.72 11.08
CA THR A 255 19.56 -20.77 10.12
C THR A 255 19.31 -20.20 8.74
N LEU A 256 18.46 -19.19 8.64
CA LEU A 256 18.16 -18.53 7.38
C LEU A 256 19.39 -17.83 6.78
N ALA A 257 20.21 -17.17 7.63
CA ALA A 257 21.44 -16.53 7.21
C ALA A 257 22.44 -17.59 6.64
N ARG A 258 22.62 -18.70 7.34
CA ARG A 258 23.47 -19.82 6.88
C ARG A 258 23.00 -20.40 5.55
N ASP A 259 21.69 -20.59 5.40
CA ASP A 259 21.10 -21.13 4.19
C ASP A 259 21.27 -20.18 2.99
N LEU A 260 21.12 -18.86 3.21
CA LEU A 260 21.40 -17.83 2.20
C LEU A 260 22.87 -17.81 1.80
N GLU A 261 23.81 -17.84 2.77
CA GLU A 261 25.24 -17.88 2.49
C GLU A 261 25.65 -19.17 1.78
N THR A 262 25.00 -20.29 2.08
CA THR A 262 25.20 -21.54 1.34
C THR A 262 24.83 -21.38 -0.15
N LEU A 263 23.68 -20.78 -0.45
CA LEU A 263 23.27 -20.50 -1.83
C LEU A 263 24.23 -19.52 -2.51
N ARG A 264 24.71 -18.50 -1.79
CA ARG A 264 25.69 -17.53 -2.31
C ARG A 264 27.01 -18.20 -2.64
N ALA A 265 27.57 -19.00 -1.72
CA ALA A 265 28.79 -19.75 -1.93
C ALA A 265 28.71 -20.73 -3.14
N GLN A 266 27.51 -21.22 -3.46
CA GLN A 266 27.22 -22.03 -4.63
C GLN A 266 27.05 -21.21 -5.93
N GLY A 267 27.20 -19.89 -5.91
CA GLY A 267 26.94 -19.03 -7.07
C GLY A 267 25.47 -18.99 -7.49
N ARG A 268 24.52 -19.15 -6.53
CA ARG A 268 23.08 -19.27 -6.77
C ARG A 268 22.27 -18.15 -6.11
N ALA A 269 22.90 -17.28 -5.35
CA ALA A 269 22.26 -16.13 -4.75
C ALA A 269 23.21 -14.93 -4.63
N GLU A 270 22.61 -13.72 -4.63
CA GLU A 270 23.23 -12.48 -4.17
C GLU A 270 22.36 -11.87 -3.07
N ILE A 271 23.01 -11.26 -2.05
CA ILE A 271 22.34 -10.81 -0.84
C ILE A 271 22.69 -9.34 -0.57
N VAL A 272 21.68 -8.48 -0.65
CA VAL A 272 21.74 -7.06 -0.31
C VAL A 272 21.07 -6.86 1.04
N ASN A 273 21.76 -7.23 2.14
CA ASN A 273 21.20 -7.18 3.52
C ASN A 273 21.36 -5.80 4.15
N ARG A 274 20.64 -4.82 3.63
CA ARG A 274 20.61 -3.44 4.14
C ARG A 274 19.33 -2.74 3.71
N TYR A 275 19.13 -1.53 4.19
CA TYR A 275 18.11 -0.64 3.63
C TYR A 275 18.44 -0.34 2.16
N VAL A 276 17.45 -0.42 1.31
CA VAL A 276 17.53 -0.15 -0.13
C VAL A 276 16.95 1.23 -0.38
N SER A 277 17.72 2.09 -1.04
CA SER A 277 17.25 3.42 -1.43
C SER A 277 16.20 3.35 -2.57
N PRO A 278 15.40 4.39 -2.79
CA PRO A 278 14.44 4.41 -3.90
C PRO A 278 15.10 4.21 -5.28
N GLU A 279 16.32 4.72 -5.47
CA GLU A 279 17.04 4.55 -6.73
C GLU A 279 17.53 3.10 -6.90
N GLU A 280 18.03 2.49 -5.82
CA GLU A 280 18.43 1.07 -5.86
C GLU A 280 17.22 0.15 -6.02
N GLU A 281 16.05 0.51 -5.47
CA GLU A 281 14.82 -0.25 -5.70
C GLU A 281 14.52 -0.39 -7.18
N LYS A 282 14.61 0.69 -7.96
CA LYS A 282 14.42 0.68 -9.41
C LYS A 282 15.41 -0.27 -10.10
N GLN A 283 16.68 -0.22 -9.70
CA GLN A 283 17.73 -1.07 -10.23
C GLN A 283 17.46 -2.56 -9.93
N LEU A 284 16.99 -2.89 -8.72
CA LEU A 284 16.65 -4.27 -8.35
C LEU A 284 15.53 -4.85 -9.23
N PHE A 285 14.46 -4.07 -9.47
CA PHE A 285 13.36 -4.48 -10.35
C PHE A 285 13.79 -4.54 -11.82
N ALA A 286 14.71 -3.68 -12.27
CA ALA A 286 15.27 -3.75 -13.62
C ALA A 286 16.13 -5.00 -13.81
N ALA A 287 16.96 -5.35 -12.83
CA ALA A 287 17.93 -6.45 -12.87
C ALA A 287 17.29 -7.83 -12.88
N CYS A 288 16.12 -8.01 -12.25
CA CYS A 288 15.46 -9.31 -12.13
C CYS A 288 14.67 -9.70 -13.39
N ASP A 289 14.37 -10.99 -13.52
CA ASP A 289 13.50 -11.55 -14.57
C ASP A 289 12.09 -11.82 -14.04
N ALA A 290 11.96 -12.18 -12.74
CA ALA A 290 10.68 -12.33 -12.06
C ALA A 290 10.79 -11.98 -10.57
N VAL A 291 9.64 -11.76 -9.92
CA VAL A 291 9.58 -11.37 -8.50
C VAL A 291 8.89 -12.44 -7.67
N LEU A 292 9.46 -12.76 -6.50
CA LEU A 292 8.92 -13.73 -5.55
C LEU A 292 8.08 -13.04 -4.48
N LEU A 293 6.84 -13.45 -4.32
CA LEU A 293 5.89 -13.00 -3.32
C LEU A 293 5.35 -14.17 -2.48
N PRO A 294 6.22 -14.92 -1.77
CA PRO A 294 5.84 -16.13 -1.04
C PRO A 294 5.21 -15.79 0.32
N TYR A 295 4.29 -14.83 0.31
CA TYR A 295 3.73 -14.26 1.53
C TYR A 295 2.81 -15.24 2.24
N LEU A 296 2.78 -15.16 3.57
CA LEU A 296 1.95 -16.00 4.43
C LEU A 296 0.83 -15.16 5.03
N ASN A 297 -0.42 -15.57 4.79
CA ASN A 297 -1.63 -14.92 5.32
C ASN A 297 -1.60 -13.38 5.13
N HIS A 298 -1.20 -12.94 3.94
CA HIS A 298 -1.07 -11.52 3.64
C HIS A 298 -2.41 -10.95 3.18
N GLN A 299 -3.03 -10.20 4.07
CA GLN A 299 -4.30 -9.54 3.83
C GLN A 299 -4.05 -8.07 3.46
N GLY A 300 -4.17 -7.73 2.21
CA GLY A 300 -4.00 -6.37 1.70
C GLY A 300 -3.19 -6.33 0.41
N THR A 301 -2.97 -5.14 -0.08
CA THR A 301 -2.15 -4.87 -1.27
C THR A 301 -0.66 -5.05 -0.97
N SER A 302 0.16 -5.02 -2.00
CA SER A 302 1.60 -5.12 -1.89
C SER A 302 2.28 -4.14 -2.84
N SER A 303 3.01 -3.17 -2.29
CA SER A 303 3.85 -2.27 -3.08
C SER A 303 4.87 -3.03 -3.93
N VAL A 304 5.36 -4.18 -3.45
CA VAL A 304 6.28 -5.05 -4.23
C VAL A 304 5.57 -5.63 -5.45
N LEU A 305 4.29 -6.00 -5.34
CA LEU A 305 3.49 -6.44 -6.49
C LEU A 305 3.27 -5.28 -7.47
N ALA A 306 2.97 -4.08 -6.97
CA ALA A 306 2.82 -2.89 -7.81
C ALA A 306 4.12 -2.53 -8.54
N CYS A 307 5.27 -2.58 -7.85
CA CYS A 307 6.59 -2.35 -8.45
C CYS A 307 6.93 -3.41 -9.51
N ALA A 308 6.67 -4.69 -9.23
CA ALA A 308 6.85 -5.77 -10.21
C ALA A 308 6.02 -5.50 -11.47
N ALA A 309 4.76 -5.14 -11.30
CA ALA A 309 3.84 -4.81 -12.39
C ALA A 309 4.30 -3.57 -13.18
N GLY A 310 4.70 -2.50 -12.49
CA GLY A 310 5.23 -1.29 -13.10
C GLY A 310 6.50 -1.55 -13.92
N ALA A 311 7.36 -2.45 -13.44
CA ALA A 311 8.56 -2.89 -14.16
C ALA A 311 8.29 -3.97 -15.23
N GLY A 312 7.02 -4.37 -15.44
CA GLY A 312 6.65 -5.43 -16.40
C GLY A 312 7.21 -6.81 -16.04
N LYS A 313 7.43 -7.07 -14.74
CA LYS A 313 8.03 -8.34 -14.29
C LYS A 313 6.94 -9.33 -13.88
N PRO A 314 6.99 -10.57 -14.39
CA PRO A 314 6.11 -11.64 -13.93
C PRO A 314 6.42 -11.97 -12.47
N VAL A 315 5.45 -12.61 -11.79
CA VAL A 315 5.59 -12.94 -10.38
C VAL A 315 5.34 -14.42 -10.10
N ILE A 316 5.93 -14.91 -9.01
CA ILE A 316 5.50 -16.15 -8.35
C ILE A 316 4.94 -15.77 -6.99
N ALA A 317 3.66 -16.01 -6.76
CA ALA A 317 2.97 -15.51 -5.59
C ALA A 317 2.15 -16.58 -4.85
N SER A 318 1.99 -16.40 -3.54
CA SER A 318 1.02 -17.17 -2.76
C SER A 318 -0.40 -16.92 -3.26
N ASP A 319 -1.19 -17.99 -3.45
CA ASP A 319 -2.58 -17.90 -3.94
C ASP A 319 -3.54 -17.54 -2.82
N GLU A 320 -3.36 -16.34 -2.25
CA GLU A 320 -4.17 -15.84 -1.15
C GLU A 320 -4.62 -14.40 -1.38
N HIS A 321 -5.83 -14.09 -0.92
CA HIS A 321 -6.38 -12.74 -0.81
C HIS A 321 -6.17 -11.87 -2.06
N PHE A 322 -5.79 -10.62 -1.88
CA PHE A 322 -5.59 -9.66 -2.97
C PHE A 322 -4.52 -10.12 -3.97
N ILE A 323 -3.37 -10.56 -3.47
CA ILE A 323 -2.23 -10.91 -4.33
C ILE A 323 -2.59 -12.08 -5.26
N GLY A 324 -3.10 -13.18 -4.71
CA GLY A 324 -3.49 -14.36 -5.50
C GLY A 324 -4.59 -14.04 -6.53
N ARG A 325 -5.61 -13.24 -6.14
CA ARG A 325 -6.65 -12.78 -7.07
C ARG A 325 -6.09 -11.94 -8.20
N THR A 326 -5.23 -10.98 -7.89
CA THR A 326 -4.63 -10.06 -8.87
C THR A 326 -3.76 -10.84 -9.87
N VAL A 327 -2.90 -11.73 -9.40
CA VAL A 327 -2.04 -12.55 -10.27
C VAL A 327 -2.89 -13.43 -11.20
N ARG A 328 -4.01 -13.97 -10.71
CA ARG A 328 -4.95 -14.74 -11.53
C ARG A 328 -5.66 -13.86 -12.55
N GLN A 329 -6.22 -12.74 -12.12
CA GLN A 329 -7.04 -11.85 -12.95
C GLN A 329 -6.26 -11.28 -14.13
N TYR A 330 -5.00 -10.93 -13.91
CA TYR A 330 -4.13 -10.33 -14.93
C TYR A 330 -3.21 -11.32 -15.62
N GLU A 331 -3.25 -12.61 -15.23
CA GLU A 331 -2.35 -13.64 -15.77
C GLU A 331 -0.87 -13.22 -15.73
N MET A 332 -0.44 -12.56 -14.66
CA MET A 332 0.89 -11.95 -14.57
C MET A 332 1.97 -12.87 -13.96
N GLY A 333 1.80 -14.19 -14.02
CA GLY A 333 2.75 -15.15 -13.51
C GLY A 333 2.13 -16.40 -12.90
N LEU A 334 2.85 -17.01 -11.96
CA LEU A 334 2.50 -18.28 -11.34
C LEU A 334 2.02 -18.11 -9.90
N ARG A 335 1.19 -19.03 -9.46
CA ARG A 335 0.65 -19.07 -8.10
C ARG A 335 0.91 -20.41 -7.45
N PHE A 336 1.06 -20.43 -6.14
CA PHE A 336 1.21 -21.65 -5.35
C PHE A 336 0.43 -21.53 -4.03
N ALA A 337 0.02 -22.65 -3.44
CA ALA A 337 -0.66 -22.67 -2.15
C ALA A 337 0.25 -22.11 -1.05
N SER A 338 -0.25 -21.14 -0.28
CA SER A 338 0.50 -20.45 0.77
C SER A 338 1.19 -21.43 1.72
N GLY A 339 2.48 -21.22 1.95
CA GLY A 339 3.31 -22.10 2.77
C GLY A 339 3.76 -23.41 2.11
N ASN A 340 3.29 -23.75 0.93
CA ASN A 340 3.67 -24.98 0.24
C ASN A 340 4.99 -24.83 -0.53
N VAL A 341 6.09 -25.23 0.10
CA VAL A 341 7.44 -25.16 -0.48
C VAL A 341 7.58 -25.98 -1.76
N ALA A 342 6.93 -27.17 -1.84
CA ALA A 342 7.03 -28.03 -3.01
C ALA A 342 6.38 -27.37 -4.25
N GLN A 343 5.20 -26.77 -4.08
CA GLN A 343 4.56 -26.02 -5.16
C GLN A 343 5.35 -24.75 -5.55
N LEU A 344 5.95 -24.04 -4.57
CA LEU A 344 6.83 -22.92 -4.86
C LEU A 344 8.06 -23.38 -5.68
N GLN A 345 8.66 -24.52 -5.32
CA GLN A 345 9.77 -25.11 -6.08
C GLN A 345 9.37 -25.43 -7.53
N MET A 346 8.20 -26.05 -7.74
CA MET A 346 7.68 -26.34 -9.07
C MET A 346 7.44 -25.04 -9.87
N ALA A 347 6.86 -24.02 -9.26
CA ALA A 347 6.64 -22.74 -9.91
C ALA A 347 7.98 -22.05 -10.29
N ILE A 348 9.03 -22.15 -9.46
CA ILE A 348 10.36 -21.66 -9.81
C ILE A 348 10.92 -22.42 -11.03
N GLN A 349 10.80 -23.75 -11.06
CA GLN A 349 11.26 -24.55 -12.20
C GLN A 349 10.51 -24.18 -13.48
N GLU A 350 9.19 -24.03 -13.39
CA GLU A 350 8.32 -23.67 -14.52
C GLU A 350 8.69 -22.30 -15.10
N ILE A 351 8.82 -21.26 -14.28
CA ILE A 351 9.10 -19.90 -14.78
C ILE A 351 10.52 -19.81 -15.39
N VAL A 352 11.49 -20.54 -14.83
CA VAL A 352 12.87 -20.57 -15.34
C VAL A 352 12.98 -21.32 -16.66
N ALA A 353 12.12 -22.34 -16.86
CA ALA A 353 12.06 -23.13 -18.09
C ALA A 353 11.12 -22.56 -19.16
N ALA A 354 10.37 -21.50 -18.82
CA ALA A 354 9.38 -20.92 -19.73
C ALA A 354 10.04 -20.36 -21.01
N ASP A 355 9.40 -20.58 -22.14
CA ASP A 355 9.81 -19.99 -23.41
C ASP A 355 9.52 -18.48 -23.48
N ARG A 356 10.02 -17.84 -24.51
CA ARG A 356 9.84 -16.39 -24.72
C ARG A 356 8.37 -15.98 -24.85
N ALA A 357 7.54 -16.81 -25.49
CA ALA A 357 6.13 -16.50 -25.70
C ALA A 357 5.37 -16.49 -24.38
N LYS A 358 5.62 -17.50 -23.53
CA LYS A 358 5.01 -17.59 -22.20
C LYS A 358 5.46 -16.48 -21.27
N LEU A 359 6.74 -16.16 -21.27
CA LEU A 359 7.27 -15.01 -20.52
C LEU A 359 6.64 -13.68 -20.98
N ALA A 360 6.53 -13.46 -22.30
CA ALA A 360 5.90 -12.28 -22.87
C ALA A 360 4.41 -12.16 -22.46
N GLN A 361 3.67 -13.27 -22.42
CA GLN A 361 2.29 -13.29 -21.93
C GLN A 361 2.20 -12.80 -20.50
N TRP A 362 3.01 -13.34 -19.59
CA TRP A 362 3.03 -12.91 -18.18
C TRP A 362 3.49 -11.47 -18.00
N GLN A 363 4.47 -11.03 -18.79
CA GLN A 363 4.93 -9.63 -18.79
C GLN A 363 3.82 -8.67 -19.26
N ALA A 364 3.06 -9.05 -20.27
CA ALA A 364 1.90 -8.27 -20.73
C ALA A 364 0.82 -8.16 -19.64
N GLY A 365 0.54 -9.26 -18.94
CA GLY A 365 -0.35 -9.25 -17.78
C GLY A 365 0.14 -8.35 -16.65
N ALA A 366 1.44 -8.42 -16.32
CA ALA A 366 2.06 -7.54 -15.34
C ALA A 366 1.93 -6.06 -15.75
N ALA A 367 2.24 -5.72 -17.00
CA ALA A 367 2.11 -4.36 -17.52
C ALA A 367 0.65 -3.86 -17.52
N ALA A 368 -0.32 -4.74 -17.80
CA ALA A 368 -1.74 -4.40 -17.73
C ALA A 368 -2.16 -4.02 -16.30
N PHE A 369 -1.76 -4.78 -15.28
CA PHE A 369 -1.97 -4.42 -13.88
C PHE A 369 -1.18 -3.15 -13.51
N GLY A 370 0.06 -3.02 -13.97
CA GLY A 370 0.91 -1.85 -13.74
C GLY A 370 0.27 -0.54 -14.18
N LYS A 371 -0.49 -0.53 -15.30
CA LYS A 371 -1.24 0.67 -15.72
C LYS A 371 -2.22 1.15 -14.66
N THR A 372 -2.86 0.24 -13.91
CA THR A 372 -3.81 0.60 -12.84
C THR A 372 -3.11 1.15 -11.60
N CYS A 373 -1.84 0.78 -11.39
CA CYS A 373 -1.00 1.17 -10.25
C CYS A 373 -0.04 2.33 -10.58
N SER A 374 -0.15 2.95 -11.76
CA SER A 374 0.71 4.08 -12.13
C SER A 374 0.45 5.30 -11.25
N ARG A 375 1.46 6.17 -11.09
CA ARG A 375 1.29 7.43 -10.36
C ARG A 375 0.19 8.31 -10.96
N SER A 376 0.03 8.32 -12.29
CA SER A 376 -1.05 9.04 -12.95
C SER A 376 -2.44 8.46 -12.64
N ALA A 377 -2.58 7.14 -12.61
CA ALA A 377 -3.83 6.48 -12.23
C ALA A 377 -4.17 6.75 -10.76
N PHE A 378 -3.19 6.67 -9.86
CA PHE A 378 -3.36 7.03 -8.45
C PHE A 378 -3.83 8.48 -8.28
N ARG A 379 -3.13 9.44 -8.92
CA ARG A 379 -3.50 10.87 -8.89
C ARG A 379 -4.93 11.09 -9.36
N SER A 380 -5.27 10.53 -10.53
CA SER A 380 -6.61 10.70 -11.11
C SER A 380 -7.70 10.14 -10.18
N ALA A 381 -7.51 8.95 -9.61
CA ALA A 381 -8.48 8.34 -8.69
C ALA A 381 -8.61 9.12 -7.38
N LEU A 382 -7.49 9.56 -6.78
CA LEU A 382 -7.48 10.35 -5.54
C LEU A 382 -8.20 11.69 -5.72
N VAL A 383 -7.84 12.43 -6.77
CA VAL A 383 -8.42 13.75 -7.07
C VAL A 383 -9.91 13.62 -7.35
N ALA A 384 -10.31 12.69 -8.21
CA ALA A 384 -11.72 12.45 -8.54
C ALA A 384 -12.55 12.07 -7.30
N ALA A 385 -12.02 11.24 -6.41
CA ALA A 385 -12.72 10.88 -5.17
C ALA A 385 -12.96 12.10 -4.27
N LEU A 386 -11.97 12.99 -4.15
CA LEU A 386 -12.08 14.19 -3.30
C LEU A 386 -12.97 15.27 -3.95
N GLU A 387 -12.95 15.43 -5.26
CA GLU A 387 -13.84 16.34 -5.99
C GLU A 387 -15.30 15.87 -5.91
N ASN A 388 -15.57 14.58 -6.14
CA ASN A 388 -16.91 14.01 -5.96
C ASN A 388 -17.41 14.19 -4.52
N ALA A 389 -16.55 14.01 -3.53
CA ALA A 389 -16.87 14.24 -2.13
C ALA A 389 -17.26 15.70 -1.85
N THR A 390 -16.59 16.65 -2.52
CA THR A 390 -16.88 18.08 -2.42
C THR A 390 -18.24 18.39 -3.04
N GLN A 391 -18.53 17.86 -4.23
CA GLN A 391 -19.81 18.07 -4.91
C GLN A 391 -20.99 17.50 -4.12
N LEU A 392 -20.86 16.31 -3.54
CA LEU A 392 -21.87 15.70 -2.68
C LEU A 392 -22.16 16.54 -1.43
N ALA A 393 -21.14 17.16 -0.85
CA ALA A 393 -21.29 18.07 0.30
C ALA A 393 -22.00 19.36 -0.10
N TYR A 394 -21.67 19.92 -1.24
CA TYR A 394 -22.32 21.13 -1.80
C TYR A 394 -23.79 20.90 -2.08
N ASN A 395 -24.14 19.83 -2.78
CA ASN A 395 -25.53 19.50 -3.11
C ASN A 395 -26.40 19.29 -1.85
N LYS A 396 -25.85 18.67 -0.80
CA LYS A 396 -26.56 18.53 0.49
C LYS A 396 -26.80 19.84 1.20
N ARG A 397 -25.90 20.83 1.09
CA ARG A 397 -26.10 22.18 1.66
C ARG A 397 -27.12 22.99 0.87
N ALA A 398 -27.13 22.85 -0.45
CA ALA A 398 -28.07 23.54 -1.34
C ALA A 398 -29.53 23.07 -1.17
N VAL A 399 -29.75 21.86 -0.66
CA VAL A 399 -31.08 21.25 -0.46
C VAL A 399 -31.61 21.47 0.97
N MET A 400 -30.81 21.94 1.92
CA MET A 400 -31.30 22.31 3.25
C MET A 400 -31.74 23.79 3.23
N PRO A 401 -33.05 24.12 3.38
CA PRO A 401 -33.46 25.49 3.54
C PRO A 401 -32.79 26.06 4.79
N ALA A 402 -32.40 27.34 4.70
CA ALA A 402 -31.90 28.08 5.84
C ALA A 402 -33.01 28.10 6.90
N CYS A 403 -32.81 27.41 8.03
CA CYS A 403 -33.61 27.58 9.24
C CYS A 403 -33.01 28.68 10.08
#